data_69bdde4f0f66106e3985cf07110e2ba9
#
_entry.id   69bdde4f0f66106e3985cf07110e2ba9
#
_cell.length_a   1.000
_cell.length_b   1.000
_cell.length_c   1.000
_cell.angle_alpha   90.00
_cell.angle_beta   90.00
_cell.angle_gamma   90.00
#
_symmetry.space_group_name_H-M   'P 1'
#
loop_
_entity.id
_entity.type
_entity.pdbx_description
1 polymer ?
#
loop_
_entity_poly.entity_id
_entity_poly.type
_entity_poly.pdbx_seq_one_letter_code
_entity_poly.pdbx_strand_id
1 'polypeptide(L)'
;MQRRISAISDNEPSLTHSQFLTSAGIFEGAILVVAFIGGWITGCAPLATLSWSVQDFGFGILATGPMLILLTICMVSRSKGLVQIREFVRDSIGPYLSDCRWFDIVLLAMLAGVCEEAFFRGFLYLWIQDWNPFLAVLISNLLFGLAHAVTPVYAMLAAFLGLYLTALIAADRTPNLLIPMTAHTLYDLIAFIIVIRDFRKHESEEQQTQNEA
;
A
#
# COMPACT_ATOMS: atom_id res chain seq x y z
N MET A 1 -38.00 -19.97 -11.20
CA MET A 1 -36.81 -19.87 -12.04
C MET A 1 -35.70 -19.12 -11.31
N GLN A 2 -35.56 -19.29 -9.99
CA GLN A 2 -34.71 -18.50 -9.08
C GLN A 2 -33.76 -19.38 -8.24
N ARG A 3 -33.54 -20.66 -8.62
CA ARG A 3 -32.67 -21.60 -7.88
C ARG A 3 -31.38 -22.01 -8.62
N ARG A 4 -30.87 -21.20 -9.55
CA ARG A 4 -29.66 -21.55 -10.34
C ARG A 4 -28.52 -20.53 -10.28
N ILE A 5 -28.59 -19.51 -9.41
CA ILE A 5 -27.53 -18.50 -9.30
C ILE A 5 -26.62 -18.70 -8.08
N SER A 6 -27.03 -19.53 -7.11
CA SER A 6 -26.26 -19.76 -5.87
C SER A 6 -25.21 -20.89 -5.94
N ALA A 7 -24.95 -21.47 -7.12
CA ALA A 7 -24.08 -22.66 -7.25
C ALA A 7 -22.76 -22.39 -8.01
N ILE A 8 -22.36 -21.15 -8.22
CA ILE A 8 -21.13 -20.83 -8.98
C ILE A 8 -20.03 -20.16 -8.12
N SER A 9 -20.30 -19.86 -6.84
CA SER A 9 -19.32 -19.17 -5.99
C SER A 9 -18.50 -20.07 -5.04
N ASP A 10 -18.76 -21.38 -4.98
CA ASP A 10 -18.20 -22.23 -3.92
C ASP A 10 -16.88 -22.95 -4.30
N ASN A 11 -16.19 -22.58 -5.37
CA ASN A 11 -14.99 -23.30 -5.82
C ASN A 11 -13.78 -22.42 -6.24
N GLU A 12 -13.70 -21.18 -5.83
CA GLU A 12 -12.40 -20.49 -5.81
C GLU A 12 -11.67 -20.90 -4.53
N PRO A 13 -10.46 -21.48 -4.62
CA PRO A 13 -9.70 -21.83 -3.43
C PRO A 13 -9.31 -20.55 -2.69
N SER A 14 -10.10 -20.19 -1.69
CA SER A 14 -9.75 -19.07 -0.80
C SER A 14 -8.40 -19.35 -0.16
N LEU A 15 -7.45 -18.43 -0.27
CA LEU A 15 -6.15 -18.56 0.38
C LEU A 15 -6.36 -18.74 1.89
N THR A 16 -5.64 -19.66 2.49
CA THR A 16 -5.58 -19.72 3.96
C THR A 16 -4.83 -18.50 4.49
N HIS A 17 -5.07 -18.11 5.73
CA HIS A 17 -4.33 -17.05 6.42
C HIS A 17 -2.80 -17.16 6.23
N SER A 18 -2.23 -18.37 6.41
CA SER A 18 -0.80 -18.59 6.22
C SER A 18 -0.37 -18.40 4.76
N GLN A 19 -1.16 -18.83 3.79
CA GLN A 19 -0.88 -18.63 2.37
C GLN A 19 -0.92 -17.14 2.00
N PHE A 20 -1.89 -16.39 2.52
CA PHE A 20 -1.98 -14.95 2.30
C PHE A 20 -0.74 -14.23 2.83
N LEU A 21 -0.35 -14.45 4.10
CA LEU A 21 0.84 -13.83 4.69
C LEU A 21 2.11 -14.23 3.95
N THR A 22 2.24 -15.51 3.58
CA THR A 22 3.40 -16.00 2.84
C THR A 22 3.48 -15.35 1.45
N SER A 23 2.36 -15.24 0.74
CA SER A 23 2.32 -14.60 -0.59
C SER A 23 2.67 -13.12 -0.52
N ALA A 24 2.13 -12.39 0.45
CA ALA A 24 2.47 -11.00 0.69
C ALA A 24 3.96 -10.84 1.02
N GLY A 25 4.48 -11.67 1.94
CA GLY A 25 5.90 -11.64 2.32
C GLY A 25 6.86 -11.99 1.16
N ILE A 26 6.48 -12.95 0.29
CA ILE A 26 7.25 -13.28 -0.92
C ILE A 26 7.22 -12.11 -1.91
N PHE A 27 6.07 -11.48 -2.11
CA PHE A 27 5.91 -10.36 -3.03
C PHE A 27 6.78 -9.17 -2.59
N GLU A 28 6.65 -8.73 -1.34
CA GLU A 28 7.43 -7.63 -0.78
C GLU A 28 8.92 -7.95 -0.73
N GLY A 29 9.26 -9.18 -0.33
CA GLY A 29 10.65 -9.66 -0.34
C GLY A 29 11.26 -9.68 -1.74
N ALA A 30 10.49 -10.04 -2.77
CA ALA A 30 10.94 -10.02 -4.15
C ALA A 30 11.22 -8.58 -4.64
N ILE A 31 10.37 -7.61 -4.29
CA ILE A 31 10.60 -6.19 -4.60
C ILE A 31 11.91 -5.72 -3.97
N LEU A 32 12.15 -6.06 -2.70
CA LEU A 32 13.38 -5.71 -2.00
C LEU A 32 14.62 -6.36 -2.64
N VAL A 33 14.54 -7.64 -3.01
CA VAL A 33 15.62 -8.34 -3.72
C VAL A 33 15.92 -7.67 -5.06
N VAL A 34 14.91 -7.29 -5.83
CA VAL A 34 15.08 -6.55 -7.10
C VAL A 34 15.74 -5.20 -6.84
N ALA A 35 15.39 -4.48 -5.77
CA ALA A 35 16.06 -3.24 -5.40
C ALA A 35 17.56 -3.43 -5.14
N PHE A 36 17.94 -4.48 -4.38
CA PHE A 36 19.34 -4.76 -4.07
C PHE A 36 20.15 -5.25 -5.29
N ILE A 37 19.56 -6.10 -6.13
CA ILE A 37 20.20 -6.55 -7.37
C ILE A 37 20.40 -5.35 -8.31
N GLY A 38 19.37 -4.52 -8.51
CA GLY A 38 19.45 -3.30 -9.31
C GLY A 38 20.50 -2.33 -8.76
N GLY A 39 20.48 -2.12 -7.45
CA GLY A 39 21.45 -1.28 -6.77
C GLY A 39 22.91 -1.77 -6.91
N TRP A 40 23.11 -3.08 -6.85
CA TRP A 40 24.45 -3.67 -7.09
C TRP A 40 24.91 -3.47 -8.54
N ILE A 41 24.02 -3.65 -9.52
CA ILE A 41 24.36 -3.47 -10.95
C ILE A 41 24.68 -2.00 -11.27
N THR A 42 23.90 -1.07 -10.68
CA THR A 42 23.99 0.37 -11.01
C THR A 42 24.93 1.16 -10.11
N GLY A 43 25.36 0.57 -8.98
CA GLY A 43 26.12 1.27 -7.94
C GLY A 43 25.26 2.16 -7.02
N CYS A 44 23.92 2.13 -7.14
CA CYS A 44 22.99 2.92 -6.33
C CYS A 44 22.40 2.06 -5.20
N ALA A 45 22.98 2.08 -4.01
CA ALA A 45 22.53 1.23 -2.91
C ALA A 45 21.14 1.68 -2.38
N PRO A 46 20.12 0.77 -2.33
CA PRO A 46 18.74 1.13 -2.01
C PRO A 46 18.52 1.78 -0.65
N LEU A 47 19.40 1.52 0.31
CA LEU A 47 19.31 2.04 1.68
C LEU A 47 20.40 3.07 1.99
N ALA A 48 21.10 3.61 0.98
CA ALA A 48 22.21 4.55 1.19
C ALA A 48 21.81 5.81 1.95
N THR A 49 20.58 6.27 1.78
CA THR A 49 20.04 7.46 2.44
C THR A 49 19.29 7.14 3.74
N LEU A 50 19.19 5.87 4.13
CA LEU A 50 18.52 5.50 5.38
C LEU A 50 19.43 5.77 6.57
N SER A 51 19.02 6.68 7.45
CA SER A 51 19.70 6.95 8.71
C SER A 51 18.70 7.09 9.85
N TRP A 52 19.05 6.56 11.04
CA TRP A 52 18.19 6.67 12.20
C TRP A 52 18.26 8.10 12.78
N SER A 53 17.11 8.74 12.86
CA SER A 53 16.93 10.06 13.44
C SER A 53 15.55 10.13 14.12
N VAL A 54 15.52 10.50 15.39
CA VAL A 54 14.25 10.72 16.12
C VAL A 54 13.44 11.85 15.49
N GLN A 55 14.12 12.87 15.00
CA GLN A 55 13.49 14.00 14.33
C GLN A 55 12.83 13.56 13.02
N ASP A 56 13.53 12.80 12.16
CA ASP A 56 13.02 12.34 10.88
C ASP A 56 11.92 11.29 11.05
N PHE A 57 12.04 10.44 12.06
CA PHE A 57 10.94 9.54 12.47
C PHE A 57 9.69 10.35 12.85
N GLY A 58 9.85 11.41 13.65
CA GLY A 58 8.76 12.33 14.01
C GLY A 58 8.16 13.04 12.79
N PHE A 59 8.99 13.48 11.84
CA PHE A 59 8.51 14.03 10.57
C PHE A 59 7.75 13.01 9.74
N GLY A 60 8.19 11.76 9.70
CA GLY A 60 7.47 10.67 9.03
C GLY A 60 6.06 10.46 9.63
N ILE A 61 5.93 10.50 10.96
CA ILE A 61 4.63 10.44 11.63
C ILE A 61 3.74 11.62 11.20
N LEU A 62 4.26 12.84 11.20
CA LEU A 62 3.50 14.02 10.78
C LEU A 62 3.13 13.96 9.29
N ALA A 63 4.04 13.47 8.45
CA ALA A 63 3.84 13.30 7.02
C ALA A 63 2.76 12.24 6.67
N THR A 64 2.39 11.37 7.61
CA THR A 64 1.22 10.48 7.42
C THR A 64 -0.10 11.29 7.36
N GLY A 65 -0.18 12.45 8.00
CA GLY A 65 -1.41 13.24 8.12
C GLY A 65 -2.09 13.56 6.78
N PRO A 66 -1.41 14.14 5.77
CA PRO A 66 -2.01 14.39 4.45
C PRO A 66 -2.50 13.12 3.76
N MET A 67 -1.80 11.99 3.91
CA MET A 67 -2.22 10.70 3.34
C MET A 67 -3.51 10.21 4.00
N LEU A 68 -3.65 10.37 5.33
CA LEU A 68 -4.86 10.01 6.07
C LEU A 68 -6.04 10.94 5.74
N ILE A 69 -5.79 12.21 5.45
CA ILE A 69 -6.83 13.13 4.96
C ILE A 69 -7.35 12.63 3.61
N LEU A 70 -6.46 12.27 2.68
CA LEU A 70 -6.86 11.72 1.39
C LEU A 70 -7.63 10.40 1.56
N LEU A 71 -7.17 9.49 2.41
CA LEU A 71 -7.88 8.24 2.74
C LEU A 71 -9.29 8.53 3.27
N THR A 72 -9.42 9.49 4.19
CA THR A 72 -10.73 9.90 4.73
C THR A 72 -11.65 10.41 3.62
N ILE A 73 -11.12 11.26 2.73
CA ILE A 73 -11.89 11.75 1.56
C ILE A 73 -12.33 10.57 0.69
N CYS A 74 -11.47 9.59 0.42
CA CYS A 74 -11.81 8.39 -0.33
C CYS A 74 -12.91 7.56 0.36
N MET A 75 -12.84 7.45 1.69
CA MET A 75 -13.84 6.68 2.47
C MET A 75 -15.22 7.33 2.51
N VAL A 76 -15.31 8.67 2.58
CA VAL A 76 -16.60 9.38 2.66
C VAL A 76 -17.17 9.76 1.28
N SER A 77 -16.37 9.69 0.23
CA SER A 77 -16.77 10.08 -1.12
C SER A 77 -17.85 9.17 -1.69
N ARG A 78 -18.79 9.77 -2.42
CA ARG A 78 -19.82 9.07 -3.19
C ARG A 78 -19.49 8.96 -4.68
N SER A 79 -18.29 9.35 -5.09
CA SER A 79 -17.81 9.19 -6.47
C SER A 79 -17.76 7.72 -6.84
N LYS A 80 -18.33 7.36 -8.01
CA LYS A 80 -18.41 5.95 -8.46
C LYS A 80 -17.05 5.25 -8.45
N GLY A 81 -15.98 5.91 -8.92
CA GLY A 81 -14.65 5.32 -8.94
C GLY A 81 -14.08 5.04 -7.54
N LEU A 82 -14.33 5.93 -6.56
CA LEU A 82 -13.86 5.74 -5.17
C LEU A 82 -14.71 4.68 -4.44
N VAL A 83 -16.01 4.63 -4.73
CA VAL A 83 -16.88 3.55 -4.21
C VAL A 83 -16.41 2.20 -4.73
N GLN A 84 -16.14 2.06 -6.03
CA GLN A 84 -15.63 0.82 -6.61
C GLN A 84 -14.31 0.36 -5.99
N ILE A 85 -13.38 1.29 -5.73
CA ILE A 85 -12.11 0.96 -5.06
C ILE A 85 -12.39 0.43 -3.64
N ARG A 86 -13.22 1.13 -2.88
CA ARG A 86 -13.56 0.75 -1.50
C ARG A 86 -14.20 -0.63 -1.44
N GLU A 87 -15.20 -0.89 -2.30
CA GLU A 87 -15.84 -2.19 -2.42
C GLU A 87 -14.84 -3.27 -2.83
N PHE A 88 -14.03 -3.01 -3.86
CA PHE A 88 -13.01 -3.97 -4.30
C PHE A 88 -12.03 -4.32 -3.17
N VAL A 89 -11.46 -3.34 -2.48
CA VAL A 89 -10.49 -3.57 -1.39
C VAL A 89 -11.16 -4.29 -0.21
N ARG A 90 -12.38 -3.88 0.16
CA ARG A 90 -13.17 -4.54 1.20
C ARG A 90 -13.41 -6.02 0.86
N ASP A 91 -13.88 -6.32 -0.36
CA ASP A 91 -14.35 -7.64 -0.73
C ASP A 91 -13.21 -8.60 -1.12
N SER A 92 -12.09 -8.06 -1.67
CA SER A 92 -10.94 -8.88 -2.10
C SER A 92 -9.88 -9.08 -1.03
N ILE A 93 -9.64 -8.10 -0.17
CA ILE A 93 -8.54 -8.12 0.82
C ILE A 93 -9.11 -8.19 2.26
N GLY A 94 -10.27 -7.58 2.49
CA GLY A 94 -10.91 -7.54 3.80
C GLY A 94 -11.05 -8.89 4.49
N PRO A 95 -11.52 -9.96 3.83
CA PRO A 95 -11.60 -11.29 4.41
C PRO A 95 -10.27 -11.78 4.99
N TYR A 96 -9.19 -11.66 4.21
CA TYR A 96 -7.86 -12.11 4.64
C TYR A 96 -7.29 -11.26 5.77
N LEU A 97 -7.45 -9.93 5.71
CA LEU A 97 -7.00 -9.04 6.77
C LEU A 97 -7.80 -9.24 8.06
N SER A 98 -9.10 -9.58 7.97
CA SER A 98 -9.95 -9.81 9.15
C SER A 98 -9.54 -11.04 9.96
N ASP A 99 -8.90 -12.03 9.30
CA ASP A 99 -8.36 -13.23 9.92
C ASP A 99 -6.96 -13.00 10.52
N CYS A 100 -6.30 -11.89 10.18
CA CYS A 100 -4.98 -11.57 10.69
C CYS A 100 -5.02 -11.14 12.15
N ARG A 101 -3.95 -11.51 12.88
CA ARG A 101 -3.69 -11.02 14.24
C ARG A 101 -3.10 -9.60 14.14
N TRP A 102 -3.16 -8.83 15.23
CA TRP A 102 -2.65 -7.47 15.25
C TRP A 102 -1.18 -7.34 14.80
N PHE A 103 -0.33 -8.32 15.17
CA PHE A 103 1.08 -8.32 14.77
C PHE A 103 1.30 -8.68 13.29
N ASP A 104 0.40 -9.47 12.67
CA ASP A 104 0.43 -9.74 11.24
C ASP A 104 0.14 -8.46 10.45
N ILE A 105 -0.83 -7.66 10.91
CA ILE A 105 -1.18 -6.36 10.30
C ILE A 105 -0.01 -5.38 10.40
N VAL A 106 0.65 -5.32 11.57
CA VAL A 106 1.85 -4.49 11.74
C VAL A 106 2.98 -4.96 10.82
N LEU A 107 3.20 -6.27 10.73
CA LEU A 107 4.23 -6.85 9.86
C LEU A 107 3.96 -6.55 8.38
N LEU A 108 2.72 -6.71 7.91
CA LEU A 108 2.33 -6.41 6.53
C LEU A 108 2.57 -4.93 6.20
N ALA A 109 2.13 -4.02 7.07
CA ALA A 109 2.34 -2.59 6.90
C ALA A 109 3.84 -2.21 6.89
N MET A 110 4.65 -2.84 7.76
CA MET A 110 6.10 -2.64 7.77
C MET A 110 6.77 -3.18 6.51
N LEU A 111 6.35 -4.36 6.03
CA LEU A 111 6.91 -4.94 4.81
C LEU A 111 6.63 -4.02 3.61
N ALA A 112 5.38 -3.59 3.40
CA ALA A 112 5.04 -2.67 2.32
C ALA A 112 5.82 -1.36 2.44
N GLY A 113 5.73 -0.66 3.58
CA GLY A 113 6.38 0.63 3.77
C GLY A 113 7.92 0.60 3.71
N VAL A 114 8.56 -0.54 4.04
CA VAL A 114 10.02 -0.66 3.95
C VAL A 114 10.47 -1.15 2.58
N CYS A 115 9.87 -2.23 2.06
CA CYS A 115 10.34 -2.84 0.81
C CYS A 115 10.03 -1.96 -0.40
N GLU A 116 8.81 -1.40 -0.45
CA GLU A 116 8.43 -0.52 -1.55
C GLU A 116 9.21 0.79 -1.52
N GLU A 117 9.40 1.42 -0.36
CA GLU A 117 10.19 2.64 -0.29
C GLU A 117 11.67 2.39 -0.61
N ALA A 118 12.25 1.26 -0.20
CA ALA A 118 13.59 0.89 -0.59
C ALA A 118 13.74 0.73 -2.10
N PHE A 119 12.71 0.15 -2.77
CA PHE A 119 12.73 0.00 -4.23
C PHE A 119 12.44 1.31 -4.96
N PHE A 120 11.30 1.95 -4.67
CA PHE A 120 10.85 3.09 -5.46
C PHE A 120 11.64 4.37 -5.16
N ARG A 121 11.95 4.65 -3.89
CA ARG A 121 12.61 5.90 -3.47
C ARG A 121 14.09 5.70 -3.21
N GLY A 122 14.47 4.60 -2.58
CA GLY A 122 15.85 4.30 -2.25
C GLY A 122 16.69 3.88 -3.46
N PHE A 123 16.10 3.14 -4.40
CA PHE A 123 16.81 2.66 -5.60
C PHE A 123 16.37 3.42 -6.86
N LEU A 124 15.15 3.20 -7.31
CA LEU A 124 14.71 3.60 -8.65
C LEU A 124 14.75 5.13 -8.85
N TYR A 125 14.18 5.87 -7.91
CA TYR A 125 14.18 7.33 -7.96
C TYR A 125 15.60 7.90 -7.90
N LEU A 126 16.41 7.48 -6.93
CA LEU A 126 17.78 8.00 -6.76
C LEU A 126 18.68 7.63 -7.96
N TRP A 127 18.55 6.40 -8.50
CA TRP A 127 19.32 5.99 -9.67
C TRP A 127 19.00 6.84 -10.91
N ILE A 128 17.70 7.08 -11.19
CA ILE A 128 17.31 7.88 -12.37
C ILE A 128 17.58 9.37 -12.14
N GLN A 129 17.51 9.84 -10.89
CA GLN A 129 17.75 11.24 -10.53
C GLN A 129 19.12 11.73 -10.98
N ASP A 130 20.16 10.88 -10.92
CA ASP A 130 21.50 11.20 -11.37
C ASP A 130 21.57 11.56 -12.87
N TRP A 131 20.62 11.06 -13.67
CA TRP A 131 20.53 11.34 -15.11
C TRP A 131 19.55 12.48 -15.39
N ASN A 132 18.37 12.40 -14.82
CA ASN A 132 17.30 13.37 -15.03
C ASN A 132 16.29 13.37 -13.87
N PRO A 133 16.27 14.41 -13.04
CA PRO A 133 15.35 14.50 -11.90
C PRO A 133 13.86 14.45 -12.28
N PHE A 134 13.49 15.01 -13.44
CA PHE A 134 12.11 14.97 -13.91
C PHE A 134 11.68 13.55 -14.28
N LEU A 135 12.53 12.82 -15.01
CA LEU A 135 12.26 11.42 -15.36
C LEU A 135 12.26 10.53 -14.10
N ALA A 136 13.08 10.82 -13.11
CA ALA A 136 13.09 10.09 -11.85
C ALA A 136 11.73 10.18 -11.14
N VAL A 137 11.18 11.38 -11.00
CA VAL A 137 9.85 11.60 -10.43
C VAL A 137 8.78 10.89 -11.29
N LEU A 138 8.80 11.09 -12.61
CA LEU A 138 7.78 10.55 -13.50
C LEU A 138 7.77 9.01 -13.49
N ILE A 139 8.92 8.38 -13.73
CA ILE A 139 9.03 6.93 -13.90
C ILE A 139 8.76 6.21 -12.57
N SER A 140 9.38 6.67 -11.47
CA SER A 140 9.19 6.05 -10.16
C SER A 140 7.71 6.04 -9.75
N ASN A 141 7.01 7.16 -9.92
CA ASN A 141 5.61 7.27 -9.47
C ASN A 141 4.62 6.66 -10.45
N LEU A 142 4.91 6.64 -11.76
CA LEU A 142 4.12 5.91 -12.74
C LEU A 142 4.19 4.40 -12.47
N LEU A 143 5.38 3.86 -12.23
CA LEU A 143 5.55 2.44 -11.90
C LEU A 143 4.93 2.09 -10.55
N PHE A 144 5.02 2.97 -9.56
CA PHE A 144 4.33 2.80 -8.28
C PHE A 144 2.80 2.71 -8.48
N GLY A 145 2.22 3.62 -9.27
CA GLY A 145 0.80 3.58 -9.60
C GLY A 145 0.41 2.33 -10.38
N LEU A 146 1.23 1.89 -11.34
CA LEU A 146 0.99 0.67 -12.12
C LEU A 146 1.08 -0.59 -11.27
N ALA A 147 1.98 -0.65 -10.28
CA ALA A 147 2.04 -1.75 -9.33
C ALA A 147 0.74 -1.91 -8.51
N HIS A 148 -0.01 -0.81 -8.36
CA HIS A 148 -1.30 -0.75 -7.66
C HIS A 148 -2.51 -0.71 -8.61
N ALA A 149 -2.36 -1.05 -9.90
CA ALA A 149 -3.36 -0.83 -10.93
C ALA A 149 -4.51 -1.87 -10.91
N VAL A 150 -5.23 -1.94 -9.80
CA VAL A 150 -6.47 -2.71 -9.70
C VAL A 150 -7.59 -2.05 -10.52
N THR A 151 -7.71 -0.73 -10.43
CA THR A 151 -8.54 0.12 -11.30
C THR A 151 -7.74 1.33 -11.76
N PRO A 152 -8.10 1.98 -12.88
CA PRO A 152 -7.39 3.20 -13.31
C PRO A 152 -7.41 4.31 -12.24
N VAL A 153 -8.50 4.45 -11.49
CA VAL A 153 -8.63 5.45 -10.42
C VAL A 153 -7.70 5.09 -9.26
N TYR A 154 -7.59 3.80 -8.90
CA TYR A 154 -6.69 3.36 -7.85
C TYR A 154 -5.22 3.55 -8.23
N ALA A 155 -4.85 3.22 -9.48
CA ALA A 155 -3.51 3.50 -10.01
C ALA A 155 -3.15 4.99 -9.93
N MET A 156 -4.08 5.88 -10.30
CA MET A 156 -3.86 7.33 -10.19
C MET A 156 -3.71 7.81 -8.74
N LEU A 157 -4.53 7.29 -7.81
CA LEU A 157 -4.41 7.61 -6.39
C LEU A 157 -3.08 7.12 -5.82
N ALA A 158 -2.67 5.90 -6.15
CA ALA A 158 -1.38 5.35 -5.74
C ALA A 158 -0.21 6.17 -6.33
N ALA A 159 -0.27 6.52 -7.62
CA ALA A 159 0.74 7.39 -8.24
C ALA A 159 0.82 8.77 -7.56
N PHE A 160 -0.32 9.33 -7.15
CA PHE A 160 -0.38 10.60 -6.43
C PHE A 160 0.20 10.49 -5.01
N LEU A 161 -0.13 9.43 -4.26
CA LEU A 161 0.51 9.14 -2.96
C LEU A 161 2.02 8.89 -3.15
N GLY A 162 2.38 8.17 -4.21
CA GLY A 162 3.76 7.96 -4.59
C GLY A 162 4.51 9.26 -4.82
N LEU A 163 3.92 10.20 -5.55
CA LEU A 163 4.49 11.53 -5.78
C LEU A 163 4.69 12.29 -4.47
N TYR A 164 3.74 12.20 -3.56
CA TYR A 164 3.87 12.80 -2.23
C TYR A 164 5.06 12.21 -1.46
N LEU A 165 5.18 10.86 -1.40
CA LEU A 165 6.30 10.18 -0.74
C LEU A 165 7.65 10.52 -1.39
N THR A 166 7.69 10.66 -2.72
CA THR A 166 8.89 11.12 -3.43
C THR A 166 9.24 12.56 -3.07
N ALA A 167 8.25 13.45 -2.90
CA ALA A 167 8.47 14.82 -2.50
C ALA A 167 9.08 14.93 -1.09
N LEU A 168 8.79 14.03 -0.18
CA LEU A 168 9.39 13.98 1.16
C LEU A 168 10.91 13.75 1.12
N ILE A 169 11.40 13.02 0.11
CA ILE A 169 12.84 12.82 -0.11
C ILE A 169 13.42 13.98 -0.93
N ALA A 170 12.75 14.38 -2.01
CA ALA A 170 13.26 15.35 -2.96
C ALA A 170 13.38 16.78 -2.37
N ALA A 171 12.55 17.11 -1.39
CA ALA A 171 12.53 18.43 -0.75
C ALA A 171 13.62 18.63 0.31
N ASP A 172 14.23 17.57 0.79
CA ASP A 172 15.28 17.65 1.83
C ASP A 172 16.68 17.78 1.19
N ARG A 173 17.52 18.62 1.79
CA ARG A 173 18.94 18.76 1.41
C ARG A 173 19.78 17.55 1.83
N THR A 174 19.32 16.84 2.85
CA THR A 174 19.91 15.61 3.39
C THR A 174 18.84 14.50 3.37
N PRO A 175 18.53 13.93 2.18
CA PRO A 175 17.46 12.97 2.05
C PRO A 175 17.58 11.80 3.04
N ASN A 176 16.51 11.55 3.80
CA ASN A 176 16.44 10.40 4.69
C ASN A 176 15.23 9.52 4.36
N LEU A 177 15.51 8.29 3.93
CA LEU A 177 14.49 7.31 3.56
C LEU A 177 13.59 6.91 4.75
N LEU A 178 14.03 7.14 5.99
CA LEU A 178 13.23 6.90 7.19
C LEU A 178 11.91 7.67 7.18
N ILE A 179 11.89 8.89 6.61
CA ILE A 179 10.69 9.74 6.58
C ILE A 179 9.56 9.07 5.77
N PRO A 180 9.75 8.78 4.46
CA PRO A 180 8.68 8.14 3.67
C PRO A 180 8.40 6.71 4.12
N MET A 181 9.39 5.93 4.59
CA MET A 181 9.16 4.60 5.16
C MET A 181 8.22 4.66 6.37
N THR A 182 8.43 5.61 7.28
CA THR A 182 7.57 5.80 8.44
C THR A 182 6.17 6.24 8.03
N ALA A 183 6.06 7.22 7.11
CA ALA A 183 4.80 7.73 6.65
C ALA A 183 3.96 6.65 5.94
N HIS A 184 4.59 5.87 5.06
CA HIS A 184 3.94 4.78 4.32
C HIS A 184 3.50 3.66 5.26
N THR A 185 4.40 3.15 6.12
CA THR A 185 4.07 2.11 7.10
C THR A 185 2.87 2.49 7.98
N LEU A 186 2.86 3.72 8.51
CA LEU A 186 1.76 4.17 9.36
C LEU A 186 0.46 4.37 8.57
N TYR A 187 0.55 4.85 7.35
CA TYR A 187 -0.60 4.95 6.46
C TYR A 187 -1.23 3.58 6.20
N ASP A 188 -0.44 2.58 5.81
CA ASP A 188 -0.93 1.24 5.54
C ASP A 188 -1.50 0.56 6.78
N LEU A 189 -0.83 0.72 7.92
CA LEU A 189 -1.33 0.20 9.19
C LEU A 189 -2.75 0.72 9.50
N ILE A 190 -2.98 2.02 9.32
CA ILE A 190 -4.27 2.64 9.57
C ILE A 190 -5.28 2.24 8.48
N ALA A 191 -4.85 2.18 7.21
CA ALA A 191 -5.69 1.76 6.10
C ALA A 191 -6.17 0.31 6.28
N PHE A 192 -5.30 -0.62 6.66
CA PHE A 192 -5.68 -2.01 6.95
C PHE A 192 -6.69 -2.11 8.09
N ILE A 193 -6.52 -1.34 9.16
CA ILE A 193 -7.50 -1.30 10.27
C ILE A 193 -8.86 -0.78 9.78
N ILE A 194 -8.87 0.21 8.91
CA ILE A 194 -10.11 0.76 8.33
C ILE A 194 -10.79 -0.28 7.44
N VAL A 195 -10.03 -0.98 6.58
CA VAL A 195 -10.57 -2.04 5.71
C VAL A 195 -11.17 -3.18 6.54
N ILE A 196 -10.50 -3.64 7.60
CA ILE A 196 -11.02 -4.66 8.51
C ILE A 196 -12.35 -4.22 9.14
N ARG A 197 -12.43 -2.98 9.59
CA ARG A 197 -13.66 -2.44 10.20
C ARG A 197 -14.81 -2.33 9.19
N ASP A 198 -14.52 -1.86 7.97
CA ASP A 198 -15.50 -1.74 6.90
C ASP A 198 -16.04 -3.12 6.49
N PHE A 199 -15.15 -4.11 6.33
CA PHE A 199 -15.50 -5.49 6.02
C PHE A 199 -16.41 -6.11 7.11
N ARG A 200 -16.00 -6.06 8.38
CA ARG A 200 -16.77 -6.63 9.49
C ARG A 200 -18.14 -5.97 9.67
N LYS A 201 -18.22 -4.67 9.41
CA LYS A 201 -19.50 -3.95 9.45
C LYS A 201 -20.43 -4.45 8.33
N HIS A 202 -19.93 -4.56 7.12
CA HIS A 202 -20.70 -5.04 5.97
C HIS A 202 -21.21 -6.48 6.18
N GLU A 203 -20.36 -7.38 6.64
CA GLU A 203 -20.71 -8.75 6.98
C GLU A 203 -21.83 -8.82 8.04
N SER A 204 -21.76 -7.99 9.09
CA SER A 204 -22.80 -7.95 10.11
C SER A 204 -24.15 -7.43 9.61
N GLU A 205 -24.15 -6.46 8.68
CA GLU A 205 -25.36 -5.93 8.05
C GLU A 205 -26.02 -6.96 7.13
N GLU A 206 -25.24 -7.74 6.38
CA GLU A 206 -25.74 -8.83 5.53
C GLU A 206 -26.37 -9.95 6.35
N GLN A 207 -25.75 -10.38 7.46
CA GLN A 207 -26.29 -11.39 8.36
C GLN A 207 -27.62 -10.97 9.00
N GLN A 208 -27.74 -9.69 9.39
CA GLN A 208 -28.99 -9.15 9.92
C GLN A 208 -30.11 -9.19 8.88
N THR A 209 -29.83 -8.76 7.66
CA THR A 209 -30.81 -8.78 6.56
C THR A 209 -31.29 -10.20 6.23
N GLN A 210 -30.40 -11.19 6.30
CA GLN A 210 -30.73 -12.60 6.07
C GLN A 210 -31.62 -13.20 7.18
N ASN A 211 -31.43 -12.74 8.42
CA ASN A 211 -32.21 -13.23 9.57
C ASN A 211 -33.61 -12.61 9.65
N GLU A 212 -33.84 -11.47 8.97
CA GLU A 212 -35.14 -10.77 8.93
C GLU A 212 -36.00 -11.18 7.72
N ALA A 213 -35.45 -11.94 6.75
CA ALA A 213 -36.13 -12.37 5.53
C ALA A 213 -36.68 -13.81 5.62
#